data_5ff3fe62576070d473b208e69a1267e8
#
_entry.id   5ff3fe62576070d473b208e69a1267e8
#
_cell.length_a   1.000
_cell.length_b   1.000
_cell.length_c   1.000
_cell.angle_alpha   90.00
_cell.angle_beta   90.00
_cell.angle_gamma   90.00
#
_symmetry.space_group_name_H-M   'P 1'
#
loop_
_entity.id
_entity.type
_entity.pdbx_description
1 polymer ?
#
loop_
_entity_poly.entity_id
_entity_poly.type
_entity_poly.pdbx_seq_one_letter_code
_entity_poly.pdbx_strand_id
1 'polypeptide(L)'
;MSLAPKTMRAARLHEGRNGRAELRLDFDVPVPSPGEGEVLVAVRACGLNQVDLLTRDGQTPKEVPLPHISGTEVAGDIVGLGSGVSGWRIGDRVVVDPIIACRHCTPCIQGRTNMCMKSRVFGVQTQGGYAEYVAAPAQQLLALPDNLDYMAAASMAVTGPTAWHMLRTRANLTLGEDVLVIAAGSGIGVLGMQIAAAAGARVIATAGSEEKMQRAMEMGAAFAVNHSDPSWPDRVRDFTGGRGVDVVFEHVGQSTWAASLRALARGGRLVTCGGHSGFDVDINLWHLFVKEHTIIGSFAGSRQDFLDVMALARQGQLRQVVQEVFSLADVPKAQQLLADRKVFGKLMLDPTLQ
;
A
#
# COMPACT_ATOMS: atom_id res chain seq x y z
N MET A 1 -19.56 -20.62 18.22
CA MET A 1 -18.31 -21.21 18.75
C MET A 1 -17.25 -21.01 17.66
N SER A 2 -16.05 -20.57 18.02
CA SER A 2 -14.95 -20.44 17.05
C SER A 2 -14.45 -21.83 16.62
N LEU A 3 -14.18 -22.00 15.33
CA LEU A 3 -13.57 -23.23 14.76
C LEU A 3 -12.02 -23.19 14.86
N ALA A 4 -11.45 -22.12 15.44
CA ALA A 4 -10.01 -21.93 15.51
C ALA A 4 -9.37 -22.75 16.64
N PRO A 5 -8.09 -23.15 16.50
CA PRO A 5 -7.31 -23.81 17.56
C PRO A 5 -7.06 -22.85 18.75
N LYS A 6 -6.43 -23.36 19.83
CA LYS A 6 -6.08 -22.53 20.98
C LYS A 6 -4.86 -21.64 20.70
N THR A 7 -3.91 -22.16 19.93
CA THR A 7 -2.66 -21.49 19.56
C THR A 7 -2.46 -21.47 18.06
N MET A 8 -1.61 -20.56 17.59
CA MET A 8 -1.31 -20.35 16.17
C MET A 8 0.18 -20.06 15.95
N ARG A 9 0.62 -20.16 14.70
CA ARG A 9 1.90 -19.63 14.26
C ARG A 9 1.75 -18.14 13.92
N ALA A 10 2.76 -17.35 14.30
CA ALA A 10 2.85 -15.95 13.92
C ALA A 10 4.29 -15.48 13.79
N ALA A 11 4.60 -14.70 12.78
CA ALA A 11 5.88 -13.99 12.69
C ALA A 11 5.78 -12.69 13.49
N ARG A 12 6.52 -12.62 14.61
CA ARG A 12 6.42 -11.54 15.61
C ARG A 12 7.68 -10.74 15.71
N LEU A 13 7.51 -9.44 15.86
CA LEU A 13 8.58 -8.53 16.26
C LEU A 13 8.77 -8.63 17.77
N HIS A 14 9.98 -8.93 18.20
CA HIS A 14 10.43 -8.96 19.60
C HIS A 14 11.42 -7.85 19.86
N GLU A 15 11.71 -7.57 21.13
CA GLU A 15 12.81 -6.70 21.50
C GLU A 15 14.12 -7.23 20.91
N GLY A 16 14.78 -6.40 20.15
CA GLY A 16 16.03 -6.71 19.48
C GLY A 16 17.17 -5.82 19.97
N ARG A 17 18.34 -5.97 19.35
CA ARG A 17 19.51 -5.17 19.70
C ARG A 17 19.46 -3.81 18.99
N ASN A 18 20.00 -2.77 19.65
CA ASN A 18 20.17 -1.41 19.08
C ASN A 18 18.87 -0.72 18.64
N GLY A 19 17.74 -0.97 19.34
CA GLY A 19 16.46 -0.31 19.04
C GLY A 19 15.73 -0.82 17.80
N ARG A 20 16.29 -1.82 17.12
CA ARG A 20 15.63 -2.51 16.00
C ARG A 20 14.97 -3.78 16.48
N ALA A 21 13.69 -3.97 16.19
CA ALA A 21 13.00 -5.20 16.57
C ALA A 21 13.51 -6.41 15.76
N GLU A 22 13.55 -7.57 16.42
CA GLU A 22 13.90 -8.84 15.80
C GLU A 22 12.65 -9.62 15.43
N LEU A 23 12.57 -10.04 14.17
CA LEU A 23 11.45 -10.82 13.64
C LEU A 23 11.71 -12.32 13.86
N ARG A 24 10.78 -13.00 14.56
CA ARG A 24 10.85 -14.45 14.85
C ARG A 24 9.52 -15.10 14.53
N LEU A 25 9.57 -16.37 14.11
CA LEU A 25 8.39 -17.22 14.02
C LEU A 25 8.13 -17.88 15.37
N ASP A 26 6.99 -17.58 15.97
CA ASP A 26 6.50 -18.20 17.21
C ASP A 26 5.40 -19.22 16.87
N PHE A 27 5.38 -20.36 17.54
CA PHE A 27 4.48 -21.49 17.27
C PHE A 27 3.28 -21.59 18.23
N ASP A 28 3.42 -21.03 19.43
CA ASP A 28 2.43 -21.17 20.50
C ASP A 28 1.76 -19.85 20.86
N VAL A 29 1.54 -18.99 19.87
CA VAL A 29 0.88 -17.70 20.07
C VAL A 29 -0.61 -17.96 20.33
N PRO A 30 -1.22 -17.43 21.41
CA PRO A 30 -2.65 -17.58 21.62
C PRO A 30 -3.46 -17.01 20.46
N VAL A 31 -4.42 -17.78 19.94
CA VAL A 31 -5.35 -17.25 18.95
C VAL A 31 -6.23 -16.18 19.62
N PRO A 32 -6.33 -14.97 19.03
CA PRO A 32 -7.11 -13.90 19.64
C PRO A 32 -8.60 -14.26 19.69
N SER A 33 -9.25 -13.94 20.80
CA SER A 33 -10.72 -13.97 20.88
C SER A 33 -11.27 -12.65 20.33
N PRO A 34 -12.19 -12.67 19.35
CA PRO A 34 -12.76 -11.44 18.83
C PRO A 34 -13.59 -10.74 19.93
N GLY A 35 -13.30 -9.45 20.14
CA GLY A 35 -14.02 -8.58 21.08
C GLY A 35 -15.40 -8.16 20.55
N GLU A 36 -16.04 -7.24 21.26
CA GLU A 36 -17.31 -6.64 20.80
C GLU A 36 -17.10 -5.91 19.46
N GLY A 37 -17.94 -6.25 18.46
CA GLY A 37 -17.88 -5.68 17.12
C GLY A 37 -16.69 -6.19 16.28
N GLU A 38 -15.95 -7.20 16.74
CA GLU A 38 -14.83 -7.80 16.00
C GLU A 38 -15.18 -9.19 15.47
N VAL A 39 -14.46 -9.61 14.46
CA VAL A 39 -14.47 -10.98 13.94
C VAL A 39 -13.07 -11.59 14.05
N LEU A 40 -13.00 -12.91 14.13
CA LEU A 40 -11.77 -13.67 13.95
C LEU A 40 -11.65 -14.08 12.49
N VAL A 41 -10.57 -13.69 11.83
CA VAL A 41 -10.26 -14.04 10.44
C VAL A 41 -9.14 -15.08 10.42
N ALA A 42 -9.36 -16.21 9.75
CA ALA A 42 -8.31 -17.13 9.33
C ALA A 42 -7.61 -16.50 8.11
N VAL A 43 -6.35 -16.12 8.25
CA VAL A 43 -5.61 -15.42 7.21
C VAL A 43 -5.26 -16.38 6.07
N ARG A 44 -5.63 -16.03 4.84
CA ARG A 44 -5.31 -16.76 3.61
C ARG A 44 -4.25 -16.04 2.77
N ALA A 45 -4.17 -14.73 2.91
CA ALA A 45 -3.18 -13.92 2.24
C ALA A 45 -2.85 -12.68 3.08
N CYS A 46 -1.56 -12.32 3.14
CA CYS A 46 -1.12 -11.05 3.70
C CYS A 46 -0.02 -10.44 2.83
N GLY A 47 -0.19 -9.17 2.43
CA GLY A 47 0.81 -8.45 1.62
C GLY A 47 1.88 -7.78 2.47
N LEU A 48 3.13 -7.75 1.96
CA LEU A 48 4.22 -6.99 2.56
C LEU A 48 4.22 -5.54 2.06
N ASN A 49 4.50 -4.61 2.96
CA ASN A 49 4.57 -3.18 2.68
C ASN A 49 5.81 -2.53 3.32
N GLN A 50 6.21 -1.37 2.82
CA GLN A 50 7.31 -0.59 3.40
C GLN A 50 7.03 -0.17 4.85
N VAL A 51 5.75 0.01 5.22
CA VAL A 51 5.37 0.33 6.60
C VAL A 51 5.72 -0.79 7.58
N ASP A 52 5.78 -2.05 7.13
CA ASP A 52 6.18 -3.18 7.97
C ASP A 52 7.68 -3.08 8.31
N LEU A 53 8.52 -2.59 7.37
CA LEU A 53 9.92 -2.30 7.63
C LEU A 53 10.08 -1.11 8.59
N LEU A 54 9.31 -0.04 8.39
CA LEU A 54 9.30 1.13 9.30
C LEU A 54 8.88 0.72 10.72
N THR A 55 7.91 -0.19 10.84
CA THR A 55 7.46 -0.74 12.12
C THR A 55 8.57 -1.55 12.80
N ARG A 56 9.23 -2.43 12.06
CA ARG A 56 10.36 -3.23 12.55
C ARG A 56 11.53 -2.36 12.99
N ASP A 57 11.82 -1.31 12.25
CA ASP A 57 12.97 -0.43 12.47
C ASP A 57 12.67 0.70 13.47
N GLY A 58 11.49 0.70 14.13
CA GLY A 58 11.08 1.69 15.14
C GLY A 58 10.87 3.11 14.56
N GLN A 59 10.60 3.22 13.26
CA GLN A 59 10.47 4.49 12.52
C GLN A 59 9.02 4.95 12.33
N THR A 60 8.08 4.30 13.00
CA THR A 60 6.68 4.76 13.02
C THR A 60 6.50 5.93 14.01
N PRO A 61 5.55 6.87 13.75
CA PRO A 61 5.35 8.05 14.61
C PRO A 61 4.94 7.72 16.06
N LYS A 62 4.45 6.51 16.30
CA LYS A 62 4.10 6.01 17.62
C LYS A 62 4.83 4.71 17.86
N GLU A 63 5.32 4.55 19.08
CA GLU A 63 5.93 3.29 19.53
C GLU A 63 4.93 2.14 19.42
N VAL A 64 5.40 1.01 18.94
CA VAL A 64 4.60 -0.21 18.80
C VAL A 64 4.96 -1.16 19.93
N PRO A 65 3.99 -1.54 20.80
CA PRO A 65 4.25 -2.47 21.88
C PRO A 65 4.73 -3.82 21.37
N LEU A 66 5.83 -4.33 21.92
CA LEU A 66 6.36 -5.66 21.61
C LEU A 66 5.91 -6.70 22.67
N PRO A 67 5.72 -7.97 22.29
CA PRO A 67 5.85 -8.51 20.94
C PRO A 67 4.68 -8.11 20.01
N HIS A 68 4.98 -7.82 18.73
CA HIS A 68 4.00 -7.29 17.75
C HIS A 68 3.92 -8.16 16.50
N ILE A 69 2.71 -8.33 15.96
CA ILE A 69 2.46 -8.98 14.67
C ILE A 69 2.16 -7.89 13.65
N SER A 70 3.05 -7.71 12.66
CA SER A 70 2.85 -6.79 11.54
C SER A 70 1.94 -7.39 10.46
N GLY A 71 1.78 -6.69 9.34
CA GLY A 71 0.99 -7.11 8.19
C GLY A 71 -0.33 -6.37 8.07
N THR A 72 -0.37 -5.42 7.14
CA THR A 72 -1.48 -4.46 6.97
C THR A 72 -2.50 -4.88 5.93
N GLU A 73 -2.13 -5.76 4.99
CA GLU A 73 -2.97 -6.21 3.87
C GLU A 73 -3.44 -7.64 4.10
N VAL A 74 -4.65 -7.82 4.57
CA VAL A 74 -5.18 -9.13 4.97
C VAL A 74 -6.44 -9.49 4.19
N ALA A 75 -6.48 -10.71 3.68
CA ALA A 75 -7.70 -11.37 3.22
C ALA A 75 -7.77 -12.79 3.79
N GLY A 76 -8.99 -13.28 4.04
CA GLY A 76 -9.20 -14.59 4.63
C GLY A 76 -10.67 -14.92 4.87
N ASP A 77 -10.90 -15.93 5.72
CA ASP A 77 -12.23 -16.43 6.06
C ASP A 77 -12.61 -16.04 7.49
N ILE A 78 -13.84 -15.62 7.70
CA ILE A 78 -14.37 -15.43 9.05
C ILE A 78 -14.56 -16.80 9.72
N VAL A 79 -13.90 -17.00 10.86
CA VAL A 79 -13.98 -18.26 11.65
C VAL A 79 -14.53 -18.05 13.05
N GLY A 80 -14.78 -16.81 13.45
CA GLY A 80 -15.38 -16.49 14.74
C GLY A 80 -16.03 -15.09 14.71
N LEU A 81 -17.08 -14.92 15.49
CA LEU A 81 -17.81 -13.65 15.62
C LEU A 81 -17.80 -13.23 17.09
N GLY A 82 -17.41 -12.00 17.36
CA GLY A 82 -17.57 -11.35 18.66
C GLY A 82 -18.99 -10.89 18.90
N SER A 83 -19.28 -10.47 20.13
CA SER A 83 -20.60 -9.94 20.47
C SER A 83 -20.92 -8.67 19.65
N GLY A 84 -22.21 -8.45 19.35
CA GLY A 84 -22.66 -7.27 18.60
C GLY A 84 -22.36 -7.29 17.10
N VAL A 85 -21.67 -8.31 16.57
CA VAL A 85 -21.44 -8.44 15.12
C VAL A 85 -22.73 -8.86 14.43
N SER A 86 -23.12 -8.10 13.40
CA SER A 86 -24.24 -8.39 12.51
C SER A 86 -23.80 -8.25 11.04
N GLY A 87 -24.53 -8.92 10.14
CA GLY A 87 -24.26 -8.86 8.70
C GLY A 87 -23.12 -9.76 8.21
N TRP A 88 -22.45 -10.50 9.09
CA TRP A 88 -21.38 -11.43 8.79
C TRP A 88 -21.70 -12.83 9.30
N ARG A 89 -21.14 -13.84 8.63
CA ARG A 89 -21.27 -15.26 8.99
C ARG A 89 -19.91 -15.94 9.01
N ILE A 90 -19.79 -16.99 9.79
CA ILE A 90 -18.64 -17.91 9.71
C ILE A 90 -18.60 -18.50 8.30
N GLY A 91 -17.42 -18.47 7.69
CA GLY A 91 -17.18 -18.90 6.31
C GLY A 91 -17.22 -17.78 5.27
N ASP A 92 -17.67 -16.57 5.64
CA ASP A 92 -17.61 -15.43 4.71
C ASP A 92 -16.17 -15.08 4.36
N ARG A 93 -15.91 -14.93 3.06
CA ARG A 93 -14.62 -14.49 2.52
C ARG A 93 -14.51 -12.98 2.58
N VAL A 94 -13.41 -12.49 3.14
CA VAL A 94 -13.27 -11.05 3.41
C VAL A 94 -11.87 -10.52 3.09
N VAL A 95 -11.80 -9.21 2.82
CA VAL A 95 -10.58 -8.41 2.84
C VAL A 95 -10.73 -7.28 3.86
N VAL A 96 -9.65 -6.96 4.56
CA VAL A 96 -9.62 -5.94 5.62
C VAL A 96 -9.21 -4.59 5.06
N ASP A 97 -10.03 -3.55 5.28
CA ASP A 97 -9.63 -2.16 5.10
C ASP A 97 -8.68 -1.75 6.23
N PRO A 98 -7.43 -1.40 5.95
CA PRO A 98 -6.42 -1.19 6.99
C PRO A 98 -6.61 0.10 7.80
N ILE A 99 -7.43 1.05 7.37
CA ILE A 99 -7.62 2.33 8.07
C ILE A 99 -8.80 2.25 9.04
N ILE A 100 -8.51 1.95 10.29
CA ILE A 100 -9.51 1.86 11.36
C ILE A 100 -9.89 3.27 11.81
N ALA A 101 -11.02 3.78 11.34
CA ALA A 101 -11.51 5.11 11.64
C ALA A 101 -12.63 5.11 12.71
N CYS A 102 -12.77 6.20 13.47
CA CYS A 102 -13.79 6.30 14.52
C CYS A 102 -15.22 6.49 13.99
N ARG A 103 -15.39 6.90 12.73
CA ARG A 103 -16.64 7.10 11.98
C ARG A 103 -17.60 8.19 12.49
N HIS A 104 -17.25 8.91 13.55
CA HIS A 104 -18.11 9.97 14.13
C HIS A 104 -17.45 11.34 14.22
N CYS A 105 -16.15 11.48 13.97
CA CYS A 105 -15.51 12.80 13.89
C CYS A 105 -15.80 13.49 12.54
N THR A 106 -15.61 14.80 12.48
CA THR A 106 -15.91 15.61 11.27
C THR A 106 -15.31 15.04 9.99
N PRO A 107 -14.01 14.69 9.91
CA PRO A 107 -13.48 14.05 8.72
C PRO A 107 -14.20 12.76 8.34
N CYS A 108 -14.53 11.91 9.31
CA CYS A 108 -15.24 10.65 9.05
C CYS A 108 -16.65 10.87 8.51
N ILE A 109 -17.41 11.81 9.08
CA ILE A 109 -18.75 12.16 8.59
C ILE A 109 -18.70 12.72 7.16
N GLN A 110 -17.61 13.40 6.81
CA GLN A 110 -17.36 13.92 5.46
C GLN A 110 -16.80 12.86 4.47
N GLY A 111 -16.74 11.58 4.86
CA GLY A 111 -16.21 10.50 4.03
C GLY A 111 -14.67 10.41 3.98
N ARG A 112 -13.95 11.33 4.64
CA ARG A 112 -12.48 11.37 4.69
C ARG A 112 -11.95 10.54 5.85
N THR A 113 -12.21 9.22 5.83
CA THR A 113 -11.90 8.31 6.94
C THR A 113 -10.40 8.19 7.20
N ASN A 114 -9.55 8.33 6.18
CA ASN A 114 -8.10 8.40 6.28
C ASN A 114 -7.60 9.61 7.10
N MET A 115 -8.39 10.69 7.18
CA MET A 115 -8.10 11.90 7.97
C MET A 115 -8.69 11.85 9.37
N CYS A 116 -9.13 10.70 9.84
CA CYS A 116 -9.69 10.54 11.19
C CYS A 116 -8.63 10.82 12.26
N MET A 117 -8.94 11.74 13.18
CA MET A 117 -8.03 12.13 14.27
C MET A 117 -7.71 10.99 15.25
N LYS A 118 -8.54 9.94 15.27
CA LYS A 118 -8.40 8.75 16.11
C LYS A 118 -8.11 7.50 15.29
N SER A 119 -7.63 7.66 14.03
CA SER A 119 -7.35 6.51 13.18
C SER A 119 -6.21 5.67 13.74
N ARG A 120 -6.33 4.36 13.53
CA ARG A 120 -5.27 3.38 13.72
C ARG A 120 -5.07 2.66 12.40
N VAL A 121 -3.85 2.22 12.14
CA VAL A 121 -3.52 1.39 10.97
C VAL A 121 -3.44 -0.06 11.44
N PHE A 122 -4.23 -0.91 10.81
CA PHE A 122 -4.24 -2.36 11.05
C PHE A 122 -2.84 -2.93 10.79
N GLY A 123 -2.35 -3.78 11.67
CA GLY A 123 -1.00 -4.34 11.56
C GLY A 123 0.15 -3.38 11.92
N VAL A 124 -0.16 -2.12 12.35
CA VAL A 124 0.81 -1.16 12.90
C VAL A 124 0.42 -0.78 14.32
N GLN A 125 -0.77 -0.22 14.55
CA GLN A 125 -1.28 0.09 15.90
C GLN A 125 -2.24 -0.99 16.45
N THR A 126 -2.44 -2.07 15.69
CA THR A 126 -3.10 -3.31 16.11
C THR A 126 -2.27 -4.48 15.66
N GLN A 127 -2.54 -5.68 16.16
CA GLN A 127 -1.95 -6.89 15.60
C GLN A 127 -2.40 -7.06 14.14
N GLY A 128 -1.57 -7.62 13.29
CA GLY A 128 -1.76 -7.74 11.85
C GLY A 128 -1.75 -9.17 11.32
N GLY A 129 -1.57 -9.30 10.01
CA GLY A 129 -1.76 -10.54 9.26
C GLY A 129 -0.55 -11.44 9.11
N TYR A 130 0.59 -11.16 9.77
CA TYR A 130 1.72 -12.09 9.76
C TYR A 130 1.48 -13.26 10.73
N ALA A 131 0.29 -13.82 10.68
CA ALA A 131 -0.19 -14.89 11.56
C ALA A 131 -1.24 -15.73 10.84
N GLU A 132 -1.54 -16.91 11.41
CA GLU A 132 -2.63 -17.77 10.89
C GLU A 132 -4.03 -17.19 11.17
N TYR A 133 -4.17 -16.41 12.25
CA TYR A 133 -5.44 -15.79 12.64
C TYR A 133 -5.22 -14.36 13.12
N VAL A 134 -6.21 -13.50 12.87
CA VAL A 134 -6.21 -12.13 13.37
C VAL A 134 -7.63 -11.67 13.72
N ALA A 135 -7.77 -10.91 14.83
CA ALA A 135 -9.03 -10.21 15.14
C ALA A 135 -9.08 -8.89 14.37
N ALA A 136 -10.22 -8.62 13.75
CA ALA A 136 -10.44 -7.41 12.98
C ALA A 136 -11.83 -6.81 13.28
N PRO A 137 -11.98 -5.46 13.34
CA PRO A 137 -13.29 -4.85 13.48
C PRO A 137 -14.19 -5.20 12.29
N ALA A 138 -15.37 -5.74 12.54
CA ALA A 138 -16.32 -6.18 11.51
C ALA A 138 -16.65 -5.07 10.48
N GLN A 139 -16.66 -3.83 10.93
CA GLN A 139 -16.89 -2.64 10.08
C GLN A 139 -15.75 -2.33 9.08
N GLN A 140 -14.56 -2.93 9.26
CA GLN A 140 -13.42 -2.77 8.35
C GLN A 140 -13.44 -3.81 7.23
N LEU A 141 -14.32 -4.78 7.29
CA LEU A 141 -14.37 -5.84 6.31
C LEU A 141 -15.10 -5.41 5.04
N LEU A 142 -14.69 -6.02 3.93
CA LEU A 142 -15.44 -6.07 2.67
C LEU A 142 -15.54 -7.53 2.24
N ALA A 143 -16.74 -7.95 1.88
CA ALA A 143 -16.97 -9.29 1.35
C ALA A 143 -16.22 -9.47 0.02
N LEU A 144 -15.50 -10.56 -0.13
CA LEU A 144 -14.87 -10.94 -1.37
C LEU A 144 -15.85 -11.71 -2.25
N PRO A 145 -16.05 -11.28 -3.50
CA PRO A 145 -16.81 -12.04 -4.48
C PRO A 145 -16.02 -13.28 -4.92
N ASP A 146 -16.73 -14.28 -5.47
CA ASP A 146 -16.12 -15.56 -5.87
C ASP A 146 -15.04 -15.42 -6.95
N ASN A 147 -15.14 -14.41 -7.80
CA ASN A 147 -14.20 -14.13 -8.88
C ASN A 147 -12.94 -13.35 -8.46
N LEU A 148 -12.79 -13.02 -7.18
CA LEU A 148 -11.57 -12.39 -6.65
C LEU A 148 -10.94 -13.28 -5.57
N ASP A 149 -9.72 -13.75 -5.82
CA ASP A 149 -8.99 -14.58 -4.87
C ASP A 149 -8.38 -13.74 -3.72
N TYR A 150 -7.94 -14.42 -2.65
CA TYR A 150 -7.39 -13.76 -1.46
C TYR A 150 -6.10 -13.01 -1.74
N MET A 151 -5.21 -13.58 -2.60
CA MET A 151 -3.93 -12.96 -2.94
C MET A 151 -4.15 -11.67 -3.71
N ALA A 152 -5.03 -11.69 -4.72
CA ALA A 152 -5.38 -10.51 -5.49
C ALA A 152 -5.99 -9.42 -4.60
N ALA A 153 -6.93 -9.75 -3.73
CA ALA A 153 -7.58 -8.79 -2.86
C ALA A 153 -6.63 -8.19 -1.82
N ALA A 154 -5.89 -9.05 -1.10
CA ALA A 154 -4.93 -8.60 -0.09
C ALA A 154 -3.85 -7.73 -0.70
N SER A 155 -3.27 -8.12 -1.85
CA SER A 155 -2.17 -7.37 -2.50
C SER A 155 -2.51 -5.94 -2.90
N MET A 156 -3.80 -5.59 -2.92
CA MET A 156 -4.30 -4.26 -3.27
C MET A 156 -4.87 -3.47 -2.09
N ALA A 157 -4.99 -4.06 -0.89
CA ALA A 157 -5.74 -3.47 0.22
C ALA A 157 -5.14 -2.17 0.79
N VAL A 158 -3.82 -1.98 0.69
CA VAL A 158 -3.13 -0.72 1.04
C VAL A 158 -2.74 0.05 -0.21
N THR A 159 -2.07 -0.64 -1.14
CA THR A 159 -1.45 0.01 -2.30
C THR A 159 -2.47 0.57 -3.27
N GLY A 160 -3.61 -0.09 -3.44
CA GLY A 160 -4.70 0.35 -4.32
C GLY A 160 -5.37 1.63 -3.86
N PRO A 161 -5.98 1.67 -2.66
CA PRO A 161 -6.60 2.89 -2.13
C PRO A 161 -5.63 4.06 -2.03
N THR A 162 -4.34 3.78 -1.71
CA THR A 162 -3.31 4.82 -1.66
C THR A 162 -3.06 5.42 -3.04
N ALA A 163 -2.86 4.58 -4.07
CA ALA A 163 -2.65 5.05 -5.44
C ALA A 163 -3.89 5.78 -6.00
N TRP A 164 -5.07 5.25 -5.71
CA TRP A 164 -6.34 5.88 -6.09
C TRP A 164 -6.51 7.25 -5.45
N HIS A 165 -6.28 7.33 -4.13
CA HIS A 165 -6.35 8.58 -3.39
C HIS A 165 -5.38 9.62 -3.94
N MET A 166 -4.14 9.23 -4.20
CA MET A 166 -3.13 10.13 -4.79
C MET A 166 -3.59 10.70 -6.13
N LEU A 167 -3.98 9.85 -7.07
CA LEU A 167 -4.26 10.25 -8.45
C LEU A 167 -5.66 10.85 -8.62
N ARG A 168 -6.69 10.18 -8.09
CA ARG A 168 -8.08 10.58 -8.31
C ARG A 168 -8.56 11.62 -7.32
N THR A 169 -8.33 11.38 -6.02
CA THR A 169 -8.88 12.23 -4.96
C THR A 169 -8.02 13.48 -4.71
N ARG A 170 -6.68 13.33 -4.73
CA ARG A 170 -5.77 14.43 -4.38
C ARG A 170 -5.26 15.19 -5.59
N ALA A 171 -4.73 14.50 -6.59
CA ALA A 171 -4.21 15.14 -7.79
C ALA A 171 -5.32 15.50 -8.80
N ASN A 172 -6.54 15.00 -8.63
CA ASN A 172 -7.66 15.23 -9.56
C ASN A 172 -7.23 14.98 -11.01
N LEU A 173 -6.66 13.78 -11.25
CA LEU A 173 -6.18 13.39 -12.57
C LEU A 173 -7.31 13.39 -13.60
N THR A 174 -7.07 13.99 -14.75
CA THR A 174 -8.04 14.12 -15.85
C THR A 174 -7.57 13.43 -17.13
N LEU A 175 -8.51 13.20 -18.03
CA LEU A 175 -8.26 12.61 -19.35
C LEU A 175 -7.24 13.42 -20.16
N GLY A 176 -6.29 12.72 -20.79
CA GLY A 176 -5.31 13.31 -21.70
C GLY A 176 -4.07 13.90 -21.02
N GLU A 177 -3.98 13.88 -19.69
CA GLU A 177 -2.78 14.33 -18.96
C GLU A 177 -1.62 13.32 -19.07
N ASP A 178 -0.38 13.83 -18.96
CA ASP A 178 0.83 13.04 -18.82
C ASP A 178 1.12 12.79 -17.36
N VAL A 179 1.24 11.52 -16.98
CA VAL A 179 1.55 11.10 -15.61
C VAL A 179 2.90 10.41 -15.55
N LEU A 180 3.82 10.93 -14.75
CA LEU A 180 5.08 10.28 -14.44
C LEU A 180 4.93 9.47 -13.14
N VAL A 181 5.05 8.15 -13.25
CA VAL A 181 5.02 7.23 -12.10
C VAL A 181 6.45 6.91 -11.69
N ILE A 182 6.88 7.43 -10.54
CA ILE A 182 8.20 7.16 -9.97
C ILE A 182 8.24 5.74 -9.41
N ALA A 183 9.34 4.99 -9.67
CA ALA A 183 9.52 3.61 -9.24
C ALA A 183 8.31 2.72 -9.57
N ALA A 184 7.91 2.72 -10.85
CA ALA A 184 6.73 2.06 -11.39
C ALA A 184 6.66 0.55 -11.07
N GLY A 185 7.79 -0.11 -10.82
CA GLY A 185 7.84 -1.51 -10.39
C GLY A 185 7.51 -1.76 -8.93
N SER A 186 7.22 -0.74 -8.12
CA SER A 186 6.75 -0.93 -6.74
C SER A 186 5.29 -1.38 -6.70
N GLY A 187 4.84 -1.94 -5.57
CA GLY A 187 3.44 -2.35 -5.44
C GLY A 187 2.44 -1.22 -5.68
N ILE A 188 2.74 -0.01 -5.20
CA ILE A 188 1.90 1.16 -5.43
C ILE A 188 2.09 1.71 -6.86
N GLY A 189 3.30 1.63 -7.43
CA GLY A 189 3.60 2.10 -8.79
C GLY A 189 2.86 1.28 -9.84
N VAL A 190 2.81 -0.05 -9.70
CA VAL A 190 2.05 -0.96 -10.58
C VAL A 190 0.57 -0.56 -10.65
N LEU A 191 -0.06 -0.27 -9.52
CA LEU A 191 -1.46 0.16 -9.49
C LEU A 191 -1.60 1.62 -9.93
N GLY A 192 -0.64 2.48 -9.59
CA GLY A 192 -0.62 3.87 -10.05
C GLY A 192 -0.63 3.99 -11.59
N MET A 193 0.17 3.17 -12.28
CA MET A 193 0.16 3.11 -13.75
C MET A 193 -1.22 2.71 -14.29
N GLN A 194 -1.83 1.66 -13.75
CA GLN A 194 -3.13 1.16 -14.21
C GLN A 194 -4.25 2.16 -13.93
N ILE A 195 -4.27 2.79 -12.75
CA ILE A 195 -5.25 3.81 -12.39
C ILE A 195 -5.11 5.04 -13.29
N ALA A 196 -3.87 5.47 -13.60
CA ALA A 196 -3.63 6.57 -14.50
C ALA A 196 -4.10 6.25 -15.94
N ALA A 197 -3.77 5.06 -16.44
CA ALA A 197 -4.22 4.59 -17.75
C ALA A 197 -5.74 4.46 -17.83
N ALA A 198 -6.40 3.91 -16.80
CA ALA A 198 -7.85 3.81 -16.70
C ALA A 198 -8.55 5.20 -16.65
N ALA A 199 -7.85 6.22 -16.13
CA ALA A 199 -8.30 7.61 -16.17
C ALA A 199 -8.07 8.29 -17.54
N GLY A 200 -7.49 7.57 -18.53
CA GLY A 200 -7.19 8.09 -19.86
C GLY A 200 -5.96 8.97 -19.94
N ALA A 201 -5.06 8.87 -18.97
CA ALA A 201 -3.78 9.57 -18.97
C ALA A 201 -2.72 8.79 -19.76
N ARG A 202 -1.73 9.50 -20.32
CA ARG A 202 -0.55 8.90 -20.92
C ARG A 202 0.48 8.65 -19.81
N VAL A 203 0.80 7.38 -19.58
CA VAL A 203 1.68 6.95 -18.48
C VAL A 203 3.14 6.94 -18.91
N ILE A 204 3.98 7.60 -18.14
CA ILE A 204 5.44 7.57 -18.24
C ILE A 204 5.95 6.94 -16.94
N ALA A 205 6.89 6.00 -17.03
CA ALA A 205 7.38 5.23 -15.90
C ALA A 205 8.85 5.53 -15.59
N THR A 206 9.25 5.51 -14.32
CA THR A 206 10.65 5.34 -13.98
C THR A 206 10.88 4.00 -13.28
N ALA A 207 12.01 3.37 -13.53
CA ALA A 207 12.42 2.13 -12.86
C ALA A 207 13.94 2.11 -12.64
N GLY A 208 14.42 1.21 -11.76
CA GLY A 208 15.85 1.13 -11.39
C GLY A 208 16.65 0.12 -12.23
N SER A 209 16.03 -0.58 -13.19
CA SER A 209 16.71 -1.51 -14.08
C SER A 209 16.01 -1.63 -15.42
N GLU A 210 16.74 -2.08 -16.45
CA GLU A 210 16.20 -2.32 -17.79
C GLU A 210 15.04 -3.31 -17.77
N GLU A 211 15.19 -4.42 -17.05
CA GLU A 211 14.12 -5.42 -16.89
C GLU A 211 12.82 -4.79 -16.33
N LYS A 212 12.96 -3.95 -15.30
CA LYS A 212 11.78 -3.28 -14.70
C LYS A 212 11.17 -2.22 -15.62
N MET A 213 11.99 -1.54 -16.44
CA MET A 213 11.49 -0.63 -17.49
C MET A 213 10.70 -1.39 -18.54
N GLN A 214 11.25 -2.50 -19.04
CA GLN A 214 10.58 -3.35 -20.02
C GLN A 214 9.22 -3.84 -19.48
N ARG A 215 9.18 -4.33 -18.25
CA ARG A 215 7.91 -4.77 -17.60
C ARG A 215 6.90 -3.62 -17.44
N ALA A 216 7.37 -2.40 -17.14
CA ALA A 216 6.47 -1.24 -17.07
C ALA A 216 5.87 -0.90 -18.44
N MET A 217 6.67 -1.01 -19.52
CA MET A 217 6.19 -0.84 -20.91
C MET A 217 5.16 -1.91 -21.29
N GLU A 218 5.40 -3.18 -20.96
CA GLU A 218 4.46 -4.30 -21.17
C GLU A 218 3.14 -4.09 -20.41
N MET A 219 3.18 -3.37 -19.30
CA MET A 219 2.00 -2.98 -18.51
C MET A 219 1.32 -1.71 -19.01
N GLY A 220 1.72 -1.16 -20.16
CA GLY A 220 1.06 -0.06 -20.82
C GLY A 220 1.67 1.32 -20.56
N ALA A 221 2.85 1.43 -19.98
CA ALA A 221 3.57 2.70 -19.98
C ALA A 221 3.98 3.06 -21.43
N ALA A 222 3.70 4.31 -21.83
CA ALA A 222 4.06 4.81 -23.17
C ALA A 222 5.56 5.08 -23.32
N PHE A 223 6.25 5.27 -22.21
CA PHE A 223 7.68 5.50 -22.13
C PHE A 223 8.22 5.11 -20.76
N ALA A 224 9.45 4.61 -20.70
CA ALA A 224 10.12 4.28 -19.45
C ALA A 224 11.57 4.79 -19.43
N VAL A 225 12.03 5.25 -18.26
CA VAL A 225 13.40 5.72 -18.04
C VAL A 225 14.00 5.11 -16.80
N ASN A 226 15.31 4.95 -16.79
CA ASN A 226 16.05 4.51 -15.61
C ASN A 226 16.28 5.71 -14.67
N HIS A 227 15.69 5.70 -13.47
CA HIS A 227 15.86 6.78 -12.50
C HIS A 227 17.25 6.81 -11.83
N SER A 228 18.11 5.82 -12.09
CA SER A 228 19.52 5.87 -11.68
C SER A 228 20.39 6.70 -12.64
N ASP A 229 19.91 7.01 -13.84
CA ASP A 229 20.55 7.93 -14.78
C ASP A 229 20.15 9.38 -14.41
N PRO A 230 21.11 10.26 -14.04
CA PRO A 230 20.77 11.64 -13.65
C PRO A 230 20.04 12.46 -14.73
N SER A 231 20.12 12.06 -16.00
CA SER A 231 19.48 12.73 -17.13
C SER A 231 18.02 12.33 -17.34
N TRP A 232 17.47 11.40 -16.55
CA TRP A 232 16.12 10.89 -16.75
C TRP A 232 15.02 11.99 -16.83
N PRO A 233 15.08 13.11 -16.08
CA PRO A 233 14.06 14.15 -16.20
C PRO A 233 14.08 14.85 -17.55
N ASP A 234 15.28 15.01 -18.15
CA ASP A 234 15.44 15.64 -19.47
C ASP A 234 14.86 14.71 -20.55
N ARG A 235 15.11 13.39 -20.44
CA ARG A 235 14.51 12.37 -21.32
C ARG A 235 12.97 12.36 -21.23
N VAL A 236 12.40 12.52 -20.02
CA VAL A 236 10.95 12.66 -19.84
C VAL A 236 10.44 13.93 -20.52
N ARG A 237 11.15 15.04 -20.38
CA ARG A 237 10.79 16.29 -21.05
C ARG A 237 10.88 16.17 -22.57
N ASP A 238 11.92 15.56 -23.12
CA ASP A 238 12.06 15.32 -24.55
C ASP A 238 10.90 14.49 -25.09
N PHE A 239 10.52 13.41 -24.39
CA PHE A 239 9.36 12.59 -24.74
C PHE A 239 8.04 13.37 -24.75
N THR A 240 7.91 14.40 -23.92
CA THR A 240 6.73 15.31 -23.85
C THR A 240 6.89 16.56 -24.71
N GLY A 241 7.83 16.56 -25.68
CA GLY A 241 8.06 17.71 -26.57
C GLY A 241 8.61 18.95 -25.85
N GLY A 242 9.39 18.79 -24.81
CA GLY A 242 9.97 19.86 -23.99
C GLY A 242 9.04 20.42 -22.91
N ARG A 243 7.76 20.02 -22.88
CA ARG A 243 6.73 20.53 -21.96
C ARG A 243 6.94 20.04 -20.51
N GLY A 244 7.22 18.78 -20.33
CA GLY A 244 7.15 18.08 -19.05
C GLY A 244 5.78 17.41 -18.80
N VAL A 245 5.61 16.78 -17.64
CA VAL A 245 4.40 16.04 -17.28
C VAL A 245 3.44 16.87 -16.43
N ASP A 246 2.14 16.56 -16.53
CA ASP A 246 1.11 17.26 -15.76
C ASP A 246 1.06 16.81 -14.31
N VAL A 247 1.31 15.50 -14.07
CA VAL A 247 1.30 14.91 -12.75
C VAL A 247 2.55 14.07 -12.52
N VAL A 248 3.20 14.25 -11.36
CA VAL A 248 4.20 13.30 -10.84
C VAL A 248 3.58 12.54 -9.67
N PHE A 249 3.54 11.22 -9.80
CA PHE A 249 3.16 10.27 -8.75
C PHE A 249 4.43 9.84 -8.00
N GLU A 250 4.66 10.45 -6.83
CA GLU A 250 5.89 10.34 -6.05
C GLU A 250 5.66 9.59 -4.75
N HIS A 251 6.55 8.67 -4.42
CA HIS A 251 6.51 7.95 -3.14
C HIS A 251 7.90 7.51 -2.65
N VAL A 252 8.94 7.88 -3.38
CA VAL A 252 10.34 7.54 -3.07
C VAL A 252 10.95 8.59 -2.15
N GLY A 253 10.70 9.87 -2.40
CA GLY A 253 11.14 10.97 -1.54
C GLY A 253 12.47 11.57 -1.95
N GLN A 254 13.37 11.81 -0.99
CA GLN A 254 14.57 12.65 -1.12
C GLN A 254 15.39 12.37 -2.38
N SER A 255 15.66 11.11 -2.71
CA SER A 255 16.54 10.76 -3.84
C SER A 255 15.97 11.07 -5.24
N THR A 256 14.65 11.19 -5.36
CA THR A 256 13.97 11.49 -6.64
C THR A 256 13.33 12.86 -6.69
N TRP A 257 13.20 13.54 -5.55
CA TRP A 257 12.39 14.75 -5.38
C TRP A 257 12.75 15.89 -6.32
N ALA A 258 14.02 16.31 -6.34
CA ALA A 258 14.48 17.44 -7.16
C ALA A 258 14.29 17.14 -8.65
N ALA A 259 14.57 15.89 -9.07
CA ALA A 259 14.41 15.43 -10.43
C ALA A 259 12.92 15.33 -10.84
N SER A 260 12.07 14.88 -9.92
CA SER A 260 10.60 14.85 -10.09
C SER A 260 10.03 16.26 -10.33
N LEU A 261 10.47 17.26 -9.56
CA LEU A 261 10.06 18.65 -9.79
C LEU A 261 10.57 19.23 -11.13
N ARG A 262 11.77 18.82 -11.59
CA ARG A 262 12.28 19.22 -12.92
C ARG A 262 11.46 18.65 -14.07
N ALA A 263 10.92 17.46 -13.90
CA ALA A 263 10.12 16.79 -14.93
C ALA A 263 8.71 17.41 -15.10
N LEU A 264 8.22 18.20 -14.13
CA LEU A 264 6.91 18.84 -14.20
C LEU A 264 6.80 19.90 -15.30
N ALA A 265 5.67 19.93 -15.95
CA ALA A 265 5.23 21.02 -16.82
C ALA A 265 4.89 22.28 -16.00
N ARG A 266 4.73 23.43 -16.65
CA ARG A 266 4.12 24.61 -16.02
C ARG A 266 2.67 24.27 -15.60
N GLY A 267 2.28 24.67 -14.40
CA GLY A 267 0.97 24.32 -13.82
C GLY A 267 0.88 22.86 -13.35
N GLY A 268 1.96 22.08 -13.50
CA GLY A 268 2.01 20.69 -13.09
C GLY A 268 1.98 20.50 -11.58
N ARG A 269 1.60 19.28 -11.15
CA ARG A 269 1.46 18.94 -9.74
C ARG A 269 2.17 17.65 -9.38
N LEU A 270 2.88 17.67 -8.24
CA LEU A 270 3.49 16.49 -7.64
C LEU A 270 2.63 16.05 -6.46
N VAL A 271 2.20 14.79 -6.47
CA VAL A 271 1.49 14.18 -5.35
C VAL A 271 2.38 13.11 -4.70
N THR A 272 2.53 13.19 -3.36
CA THR A 272 3.39 12.26 -2.61
C THR A 272 2.67 11.63 -1.44
N CYS A 273 2.98 10.34 -1.18
CA CYS A 273 2.46 9.58 -0.02
C CYS A 273 3.57 8.92 0.80
N GLY A 274 4.83 9.14 0.47
CA GLY A 274 5.95 8.46 1.13
C GLY A 274 7.29 9.13 0.92
N GLY A 275 8.29 8.64 1.66
CA GLY A 275 9.66 9.17 1.63
C GLY A 275 10.68 8.09 1.98
N HIS A 276 10.65 6.95 1.28
CA HIS A 276 11.48 5.77 1.59
C HIS A 276 12.99 6.00 1.43
N SER A 277 13.39 7.05 0.73
CA SER A 277 14.79 7.46 0.59
C SER A 277 15.19 8.64 1.49
N GLY A 278 14.26 9.13 2.29
CA GLY A 278 14.39 10.28 3.19
C GLY A 278 13.15 11.18 3.10
N PHE A 279 12.84 11.84 4.23
CA PHE A 279 11.65 12.67 4.37
C PHE A 279 11.95 14.18 4.19
N ASP A 280 13.21 14.59 4.37
CA ASP A 280 13.62 15.98 4.27
C ASP A 280 14.02 16.30 2.83
N VAL A 281 13.38 17.32 2.25
CA VAL A 281 13.57 17.74 0.85
C VAL A 281 13.65 19.23 0.71
N ASP A 282 14.48 19.71 -0.23
CA ASP A 282 14.60 21.12 -0.57
C ASP A 282 13.60 21.52 -1.65
N ILE A 283 13.04 22.73 -1.53
CA ILE A 283 12.13 23.33 -2.50
C ILE A 283 12.67 24.70 -2.92
N ASN A 284 12.92 24.85 -4.24
CA ASN A 284 13.23 26.16 -4.80
C ASN A 284 11.93 26.95 -5.03
N LEU A 285 11.69 27.94 -4.17
CA LEU A 285 10.47 28.76 -4.20
C LEU A 285 10.32 29.53 -5.51
N TRP A 286 11.43 30.00 -6.12
CA TRP A 286 11.37 30.69 -7.41
C TRP A 286 10.77 29.78 -8.50
N HIS A 287 11.24 28.55 -8.60
CA HIS A 287 10.70 27.59 -9.56
C HIS A 287 9.23 27.24 -9.24
N LEU A 288 8.90 27.12 -7.95
CA LEU A 288 7.54 26.78 -7.51
C LEU A 288 6.54 27.83 -7.99
N PHE A 289 6.78 29.12 -7.70
CA PHE A 289 5.79 30.14 -8.05
C PHE A 289 5.84 30.57 -9.53
N VAL A 290 7.02 30.65 -10.17
CA VAL A 290 7.12 31.05 -11.60
C VAL A 290 6.51 30.00 -12.53
N LYS A 291 6.59 28.72 -12.14
CA LYS A 291 6.00 27.62 -12.91
C LYS A 291 4.60 27.24 -12.44
N GLU A 292 4.09 27.88 -11.39
CA GLU A 292 2.80 27.58 -10.77
C GLU A 292 2.66 26.08 -10.39
N HIS A 293 3.75 25.49 -9.86
CA HIS A 293 3.72 24.10 -9.43
C HIS A 293 2.89 23.90 -8.17
N THR A 294 2.19 22.79 -8.08
CA THR A 294 1.47 22.38 -6.87
C THR A 294 2.14 21.15 -6.26
N ILE A 295 2.38 21.17 -4.94
CA ILE A 295 2.89 20.02 -4.17
C ILE A 295 1.78 19.56 -3.24
N ILE A 296 1.41 18.27 -3.35
CA ILE A 296 0.24 17.69 -2.70
C ILE A 296 0.67 16.52 -1.82
N GLY A 297 0.40 16.61 -0.52
CA GLY A 297 0.48 15.45 0.38
C GLY A 297 -0.74 14.54 0.24
N SER A 298 -0.52 13.23 0.34
CA SER A 298 -1.56 12.21 0.31
C SER A 298 -1.28 11.17 1.40
N PHE A 299 -2.27 10.79 2.17
CA PHE A 299 -2.13 9.78 3.22
C PHE A 299 -3.15 8.65 3.02
N ALA A 300 -2.65 7.44 2.78
CA ALA A 300 -3.46 6.22 2.58
C ALA A 300 -4.61 6.45 1.57
N GLY A 301 -5.76 5.83 1.80
CA GLY A 301 -7.02 6.08 1.10
C GLY A 301 -8.18 6.15 2.06
N SER A 302 -9.25 6.80 1.68
CA SER A 302 -10.52 6.77 2.40
C SER A 302 -11.22 5.41 2.23
N ARG A 303 -12.25 5.15 3.04
CA ARG A 303 -13.10 3.96 2.83
C ARG A 303 -13.69 3.92 1.41
N GLN A 304 -14.05 5.07 0.84
CA GLN A 304 -14.59 5.13 -0.52
C GLN A 304 -13.53 4.73 -1.56
N ASP A 305 -12.29 5.25 -1.43
CA ASP A 305 -11.19 4.86 -2.33
C ASP A 305 -10.93 3.34 -2.27
N PHE A 306 -11.05 2.73 -1.07
CA PHE A 306 -10.93 1.28 -0.91
C PHE A 306 -12.05 0.52 -1.64
N LEU A 307 -13.30 0.98 -1.52
CA LEU A 307 -14.45 0.38 -2.21
C LEU A 307 -14.32 0.49 -3.73
N ASP A 308 -13.89 1.65 -4.23
CA ASP A 308 -13.72 1.89 -5.67
C ASP A 308 -12.65 0.97 -6.26
N VAL A 309 -11.50 0.83 -5.58
CA VAL A 309 -10.43 -0.07 -5.99
C VAL A 309 -10.89 -1.52 -6.02
N MET A 310 -11.58 -2.00 -4.97
CA MET A 310 -12.08 -3.37 -4.93
C MET A 310 -13.17 -3.63 -5.99
N ALA A 311 -13.98 -2.62 -6.34
CA ALA A 311 -14.95 -2.71 -7.43
C ALA A 311 -14.24 -2.87 -8.79
N LEU A 312 -13.18 -2.11 -9.06
CA LEU A 312 -12.39 -2.23 -10.29
C LEU A 312 -11.61 -3.56 -10.34
N ALA A 313 -11.09 -4.03 -9.22
CA ALA A 313 -10.45 -5.34 -9.11
C ALA A 313 -11.43 -6.47 -9.44
N ARG A 314 -12.66 -6.41 -8.91
CA ARG A 314 -13.74 -7.35 -9.23
C ARG A 314 -14.08 -7.38 -10.72
N GLN A 315 -14.01 -6.23 -11.39
CA GLN A 315 -14.24 -6.10 -12.84
C GLN A 315 -13.03 -6.53 -13.68
N GLY A 316 -11.89 -6.88 -13.04
CA GLY A 316 -10.66 -7.23 -13.72
C GLY A 316 -9.92 -6.04 -14.35
N GLN A 317 -10.32 -4.81 -13.99
CA GLN A 317 -9.70 -3.57 -14.50
C GLN A 317 -8.44 -3.18 -13.73
N LEU A 318 -8.29 -3.65 -12.50
CA LEU A 318 -7.07 -3.52 -11.70
C LEU A 318 -6.55 -4.90 -11.31
N ARG A 319 -5.26 -5.11 -11.50
CA ARG A 319 -4.57 -6.36 -11.12
C ARG A 319 -3.22 -6.04 -10.54
N GLN A 320 -2.94 -6.56 -9.36
CA GLN A 320 -1.62 -6.47 -8.78
C GLN A 320 -0.70 -7.57 -9.33
N VAL A 321 0.57 -7.23 -9.52
CA VAL A 321 1.60 -8.21 -9.81
C VAL A 321 2.09 -8.80 -8.51
N VAL A 322 1.84 -10.07 -8.26
CA VAL A 322 2.44 -10.83 -7.16
C VAL A 322 3.69 -11.50 -7.70
N GLN A 323 4.86 -11.09 -7.21
CA GLN A 323 6.14 -11.65 -7.66
C GLN A 323 6.42 -12.99 -7.01
N GLU A 324 6.19 -13.10 -5.70
CA GLU A 324 6.51 -14.31 -4.93
C GLU A 324 5.59 -14.41 -3.71
N VAL A 325 5.27 -15.65 -3.32
CA VAL A 325 4.47 -15.97 -2.13
C VAL A 325 5.35 -16.76 -1.16
N PHE A 326 5.34 -16.37 0.10
CA PHE A 326 6.19 -16.93 1.16
C PHE A 326 5.35 -17.55 2.27
N SER A 327 5.95 -18.50 3.01
CA SER A 327 5.42 -18.96 4.30
C SER A 327 5.68 -17.95 5.41
N LEU A 328 5.08 -18.13 6.59
CA LEU A 328 5.37 -17.31 7.76
C LEU A 328 6.84 -17.45 8.22
N ALA A 329 7.48 -18.60 7.99
CA ALA A 329 8.89 -18.81 8.33
C ALA A 329 9.84 -17.95 7.48
N ASP A 330 9.42 -17.62 6.25
CA ASP A 330 10.24 -16.88 5.29
C ASP A 330 10.03 -15.35 5.35
N VAL A 331 9.24 -14.84 6.29
CA VAL A 331 8.99 -13.39 6.42
C VAL A 331 10.30 -12.58 6.51
N PRO A 332 11.35 -13.01 7.23
CA PRO A 332 12.61 -12.27 7.26
C PRO A 332 13.26 -12.15 5.87
N LYS A 333 13.24 -13.24 5.08
CA LYS A 333 13.72 -13.25 3.67
C LYS A 333 12.90 -12.32 2.80
N ALA A 334 11.57 -12.37 2.89
CA ALA A 334 10.66 -11.53 2.13
C ALA A 334 10.87 -10.03 2.47
N GLN A 335 11.01 -9.68 3.75
CA GLN A 335 11.32 -8.32 4.16
C GLN A 335 12.70 -7.84 3.65
N GLN A 336 13.70 -8.73 3.59
CA GLN A 336 15.02 -8.38 3.06
C GLN A 336 14.94 -8.08 1.56
N LEU A 337 14.21 -8.89 0.77
CA LEU A 337 13.99 -8.62 -0.66
C LEU A 337 13.30 -7.27 -0.89
N LEU A 338 12.34 -6.92 -0.03
CA LEU A 338 11.66 -5.63 -0.07
C LEU A 338 12.61 -4.48 0.26
N ALA A 339 13.44 -4.62 1.30
CA ALA A 339 14.45 -3.65 1.71
C ALA A 339 15.52 -3.44 0.61
N ASP A 340 15.95 -4.52 -0.04
CA ASP A 340 16.91 -4.50 -1.14
C ASP A 340 16.33 -3.96 -2.46
N ARG A 341 15.04 -3.62 -2.50
CA ARG A 341 14.34 -3.15 -3.72
C ARG A 341 14.38 -4.14 -4.88
N LYS A 342 14.49 -5.46 -4.59
CA LYS A 342 14.53 -6.57 -5.57
C LYS A 342 13.14 -7.10 -5.93
N VAL A 343 12.15 -6.22 -5.91
CA VAL A 343 10.74 -6.58 -6.12
C VAL A 343 10.20 -5.80 -7.31
N PHE A 344 9.34 -6.48 -8.09
CA PHE A 344 8.43 -5.84 -9.05
C PHE A 344 6.99 -6.25 -8.68
N GLY A 345 6.17 -5.29 -8.23
CA GLY A 345 4.85 -5.55 -7.67
C GLY A 345 4.90 -5.84 -6.17
N LYS A 346 4.36 -6.97 -5.75
CA LYS A 346 4.17 -7.35 -4.34
C LYS A 346 4.84 -8.66 -3.99
N LEU A 347 5.26 -8.75 -2.73
CA LEU A 347 5.53 -10.01 -2.04
C LEU A 347 4.35 -10.30 -1.12
N MET A 348 3.93 -11.56 -1.08
CA MET A 348 2.77 -12.00 -0.30
C MET A 348 3.16 -13.10 0.67
N LEU A 349 2.39 -13.23 1.73
CA LEU A 349 2.44 -14.38 2.64
C LEU A 349 1.18 -15.22 2.48
N ASP A 350 1.37 -16.51 2.47
CA ASP A 350 0.31 -17.51 2.70
C ASP A 350 0.61 -18.22 4.03
N PRO A 351 -0.12 -17.92 5.11
CA PRO A 351 0.11 -18.56 6.40
C PRO A 351 -0.20 -20.06 6.42
N THR A 352 -0.85 -20.59 5.38
CA THR A 352 -1.15 -22.03 5.27
C THR A 352 0.03 -22.84 4.77
N LEU A 353 1.04 -22.20 4.17
CA LEU A 353 2.29 -22.85 3.77
C LEU A 353 3.13 -23.22 4.99
N GLN A 354 3.88 -24.34 4.86
CA GLN A 354 4.79 -24.85 5.91
C GLN A 354 6.21 -24.35 5.70
#